data_66d94a84dfffd4d79e859a81ccb265fe
#
_entry.id   66d94a84dfffd4d79e859a81ccb265fe
#
_cell.length_a   1.000
_cell.length_b   1.000
_cell.length_c   1.000
_cell.angle_alpha   90.00
_cell.angle_beta   90.00
_cell.angle_gamma   90.00
#
_symmetry.space_group_name_H-M   'P 1'
#
loop_
_entity.id
_entity.type
_entity.pdbx_description
1 polymer ?
#
loop_
_entity_poly.entity_id
_entity_poly.type
_entity_poly.pdbx_seq_one_letter_code
_entity_poly.pdbx_strand_id
1 'polypeptide(L)'
;SRGLGDVYKRQVQISREKFIRKVREEFEKAGIDYTEEKVREVAEMRVRDEIKNGVQMIQYQVITLMTTNGQAPFVTVFMYLDEVPEGRTRDDLALVTEEVLKQRIQGVKNEKGVWITPAFPKLIYVLEEDNIREGSKYWELTKLAAQCTAKRMVPDYISEKIMKKLKDGNCYPCMGCRSFLTVYKDENDKPKFYGRFNQGVVTLNLVDVACSSGKDVDKFWKILDERLDLCKRALMCRHYRLKGTPSDVAPILWQNGALARLKKGETIDKLLYGGYSTISLGYAGLCECTRYMKGVSHTQPGGTEFALEVMHYLTDTCKKWAEETNIDFSLYGTPLESTTYKFALSLIHI
;
A
#
# COMPACT_ATOMS: atom_id res chain seq x y z
N SER A 1 0.75 -12.48 14.93
CA SER A 1 1.94 -11.63 15.02
C SER A 1 1.49 -10.25 15.43
N ARG A 2 1.88 -9.82 16.60
CA ARG A 2 1.90 -8.40 16.90
C ARG A 2 2.83 -7.81 15.86
N GLY A 3 2.35 -6.89 15.04
CA GLY A 3 3.04 -6.45 13.85
C GLY A 3 4.41 -5.85 14.15
N LEU A 4 5.23 -5.72 13.13
CA LEU A 4 6.48 -4.94 13.17
C LEU A 4 6.29 -3.59 13.88
N GLY A 5 5.09 -2.99 13.79
CA GLY A 5 4.71 -1.78 14.51
C GLY A 5 5.00 -1.80 16.02
N ASP A 6 4.70 -2.87 16.72
CA ASP A 6 4.96 -2.95 18.18
C ASP A 6 6.48 -2.99 18.51
N VAL A 7 7.29 -3.54 17.62
CA VAL A 7 8.76 -3.56 17.79
C VAL A 7 9.33 -2.15 17.55
N TYR A 8 8.92 -1.46 16.49
CA TYR A 8 9.38 -0.09 16.21
C TYR A 8 8.92 0.91 17.26
N LYS A 9 7.70 0.78 17.76
CA LYS A 9 7.12 1.66 18.78
C LYS A 9 7.91 1.64 20.09
N ARG A 10 8.45 0.47 20.46
CA ARG A 10 9.32 0.31 21.65
C ARG A 10 10.79 0.65 21.38
N GLN A 11 11.24 0.51 20.14
CA GLN A 11 12.65 0.67 19.79
C GLN A 11 13.16 2.08 20.05
N VAL A 12 12.39 3.11 19.69
CA VAL A 12 12.77 4.51 19.95
C VAL A 12 12.89 4.76 21.45
N GLN A 13 11.97 4.25 22.25
CA GLN A 13 12.04 4.36 23.72
C GLN A 13 13.27 3.62 24.27
N ILE A 14 13.52 2.40 23.82
CA ILE A 14 14.70 1.61 24.23
C ILE A 14 16.00 2.34 23.87
N SER A 15 16.08 2.89 22.67
CA SER A 15 17.25 3.68 22.23
C SER A 15 17.43 4.94 23.07
N ARG A 16 16.34 5.62 23.43
CA ARG A 16 16.37 6.81 24.29
C ARG A 16 16.91 6.46 25.67
N GLU A 17 16.41 5.42 26.31
CA GLU A 17 16.89 4.96 27.62
C GLU A 17 18.37 4.56 27.58
N LYS A 18 18.77 3.84 26.51
CA LYS A 18 20.18 3.47 26.26
C LYS A 18 21.08 4.71 26.14
N PHE A 19 20.64 5.74 25.37
CA PHE A 19 21.46 6.94 25.19
C PHE A 19 21.49 7.81 26.44
N ILE A 20 20.41 7.95 27.20
CA ILE A 20 20.42 8.64 28.49
C ILE A 20 21.48 8.03 29.41
N ARG A 21 21.52 6.70 29.55
CA ARG A 21 22.50 6.02 30.35
C ARG A 21 23.93 6.24 29.85
N LYS A 22 24.16 6.10 28.54
CA LYS A 22 25.48 6.30 27.93
C LYS A 22 26.01 7.72 28.09
N VAL A 23 25.18 8.73 27.86
CA VAL A 23 25.57 10.14 27.97
C VAL A 23 25.94 10.47 29.41
N ARG A 24 25.19 9.96 30.39
CA ARG A 24 25.50 10.14 31.81
C ARG A 24 26.86 9.53 32.16
N GLU A 25 27.10 8.26 31.80
CA GLU A 25 28.37 7.59 31.99
C GLU A 25 29.56 8.31 31.34
N GLU A 26 29.35 8.88 30.13
CA GLU A 26 30.38 9.64 29.42
C GLU A 26 30.73 10.97 30.12
N PHE A 27 29.72 11.70 30.63
CA PHE A 27 29.93 12.94 31.36
C PHE A 27 30.63 12.68 32.68
N GLU A 28 30.23 11.64 33.42
CA GLU A 28 30.88 11.21 34.66
C GLU A 28 32.35 10.84 34.44
N LYS A 29 32.65 10.04 33.41
CA LYS A 29 34.02 9.65 33.06
C LYS A 29 34.88 10.83 32.61
N ALA A 30 34.30 11.81 31.97
CA ALA A 30 34.98 13.00 31.49
C ALA A 30 35.10 14.10 32.57
N GLY A 31 34.51 13.90 33.76
CA GLY A 31 34.53 14.90 34.84
C GLY A 31 33.74 16.18 34.48
N ILE A 32 32.75 16.05 33.61
CA ILE A 32 31.94 17.18 33.16
C ILE A 32 30.72 17.33 34.09
N ASP A 33 30.57 18.51 34.67
CA ASP A 33 29.35 18.82 35.42
C ASP A 33 28.14 18.90 34.44
N TYR A 34 27.08 18.21 34.78
CA TYR A 34 25.89 18.14 33.92
C TYR A 34 24.58 18.24 34.72
N THR A 35 23.54 18.66 34.04
CA THR A 35 22.14 18.55 34.48
C THR A 35 21.45 17.37 33.79
N GLU A 36 20.45 16.78 34.43
CA GLU A 36 19.65 15.73 33.80
C GLU A 36 18.94 16.22 32.53
N GLU A 37 18.62 17.51 32.44
CA GLU A 37 18.09 18.14 31.23
C GLU A 37 19.10 18.07 30.09
N LYS A 38 20.35 18.38 30.33
CA LYS A 38 21.42 18.32 29.33
C LYS A 38 21.71 16.88 28.87
N VAL A 39 21.65 15.93 29.78
CA VAL A 39 21.76 14.50 29.44
C VAL A 39 20.62 14.09 28.48
N ARG A 40 19.40 14.50 28.79
CA ARG A 40 18.23 14.19 27.91
C ARG A 40 18.31 14.88 26.55
N GLU A 41 18.74 16.12 26.50
CA GLU A 41 18.95 16.86 25.25
C GLU A 41 19.94 16.12 24.33
N VAL A 42 21.12 15.78 24.85
CA VAL A 42 22.15 15.05 24.11
C VAL A 42 21.67 13.66 23.70
N ALA A 43 20.98 12.96 24.60
CA ALA A 43 20.40 11.65 24.28
C ALA A 43 19.36 11.74 23.15
N GLU A 44 18.50 12.74 23.15
CA GLU A 44 17.49 12.94 22.10
C GLU A 44 18.14 13.26 20.73
N MET A 45 19.23 14.03 20.71
CA MET A 45 20.02 14.24 19.48
C MET A 45 20.54 12.91 18.92
N ARG A 46 21.07 12.04 19.79
CA ARG A 46 21.57 10.71 19.38
C ARG A 46 20.46 9.77 18.91
N VAL A 47 19.27 9.85 19.52
CA VAL A 47 18.09 9.12 19.06
C VAL A 47 17.71 9.55 17.64
N ARG A 48 17.68 10.85 17.36
CA ARG A 48 17.41 11.37 16.01
C ARG A 48 18.45 10.89 14.99
N ASP A 49 19.73 10.89 15.35
CA ASP A 49 20.80 10.37 14.49
C ASP A 49 20.65 8.86 14.23
N GLU A 50 20.29 8.08 15.25
CA GLU A 50 20.04 6.64 15.09
C GLU A 50 18.84 6.39 14.16
N ILE A 51 17.74 7.13 14.31
CA ILE A 51 16.56 7.05 13.41
C ILE A 51 16.95 7.41 11.97
N LYS A 52 17.68 8.52 11.79
CA LYS A 52 18.19 8.95 10.49
C LYS A 52 19.01 7.88 9.79
N ASN A 53 19.97 7.29 10.50
CA ASN A 53 20.83 6.24 9.97
C ASN A 53 20.02 4.97 9.64
N GLY A 54 19.06 4.60 10.50
CA GLY A 54 18.18 3.47 10.28
C GLY A 54 17.29 3.65 9.04
N VAL A 55 16.73 4.83 8.86
CA VAL A 55 15.90 5.15 7.67
C VAL A 55 16.75 5.11 6.39
N GLN A 56 17.96 5.67 6.41
CA GLN A 56 18.88 5.60 5.27
C GLN A 56 19.26 4.16 4.93
N MET A 57 19.54 3.35 5.95
CA MET A 57 19.84 1.93 5.76
C MET A 57 18.68 1.18 5.11
N ILE A 58 17.43 1.41 5.56
CA ILE A 58 16.24 0.79 4.97
C ILE A 58 16.09 1.20 3.50
N GLN A 59 16.23 2.49 3.19
CA GLN A 59 16.14 2.96 1.80
C GLN A 59 17.22 2.32 0.94
N TYR A 60 18.46 2.28 1.40
CA TYR A 60 19.56 1.67 0.67
C TYR A 60 19.34 0.16 0.44
N GLN A 61 18.94 -0.57 1.48
CA GLN A 61 18.67 -2.00 1.35
C GLN A 61 17.54 -2.29 0.36
N VAL A 62 16.44 -1.53 0.42
CA VAL A 62 15.30 -1.76 -0.48
C VAL A 62 15.68 -1.56 -1.95
N ILE A 63 16.53 -0.59 -2.27
CA ILE A 63 16.95 -0.34 -3.66
C ILE A 63 18.05 -1.29 -4.16
N THR A 64 18.81 -1.89 -3.25
CA THR A 64 19.88 -2.85 -3.60
C THR A 64 19.42 -4.29 -3.61
N LEU A 65 18.26 -4.59 -2.97
CA LEU A 65 17.67 -5.91 -3.02
C LEU A 65 16.98 -6.14 -4.37
N MET A 66 17.26 -7.27 -4.97
CA MET A 66 16.57 -7.76 -6.16
C MET A 66 15.93 -9.11 -5.88
N THR A 67 14.73 -9.31 -6.39
CA THR A 67 14.12 -10.64 -6.38
C THR A 67 14.85 -11.55 -7.37
N THR A 68 14.64 -12.86 -7.26
CA THR A 68 15.19 -13.86 -8.20
C THR A 68 14.83 -13.57 -9.65
N ASN A 69 13.75 -12.82 -9.90
CA ASN A 69 13.31 -12.41 -11.24
C ASN A 69 13.87 -11.04 -11.67
N GLY A 70 14.83 -10.48 -10.94
CA GLY A 70 15.44 -9.19 -11.28
C GLY A 70 14.57 -7.96 -11.02
N GLN A 71 13.52 -8.09 -10.21
CA GLN A 71 12.65 -6.96 -9.84
C GLN A 71 13.00 -6.43 -8.46
N ALA A 72 12.86 -5.10 -8.27
CA ALA A 72 12.92 -4.49 -6.95
C ALA A 72 11.73 -4.96 -6.09
N PRO A 73 11.93 -5.18 -4.77
CA PRO A 73 10.84 -5.57 -3.89
C PRO A 73 9.82 -4.44 -3.77
N PHE A 74 8.53 -4.77 -3.91
CA PHE A 74 7.42 -3.85 -3.70
C PHE A 74 7.17 -3.66 -2.21
N VAL A 75 7.92 -2.77 -1.59
CA VAL A 75 7.78 -2.42 -0.17
C VAL A 75 7.02 -1.10 -0.06
N THR A 76 6.05 -1.04 0.83
CA THR A 76 5.28 0.16 1.16
C THR A 76 5.47 0.51 2.63
N VAL A 77 5.77 1.77 2.91
CA VAL A 77 5.75 2.35 4.26
C VAL A 77 4.45 3.14 4.41
N PHE A 78 3.64 2.72 5.36
CA PHE A 78 2.35 3.33 5.68
C PHE A 78 2.52 4.20 6.92
N MET A 79 2.50 5.52 6.71
CA MET A 79 2.71 6.52 7.76
C MET A 79 1.35 6.94 8.31
N TYR A 80 0.93 6.29 9.40
CA TYR A 80 -0.36 6.44 10.04
C TYR A 80 -0.19 6.61 11.55
N LEU A 81 -0.48 7.79 12.07
CA LEU A 81 -0.23 8.12 13.47
C LEU A 81 -1.30 7.54 14.41
N ASP A 82 -2.57 7.51 13.98
CA ASP A 82 -3.67 6.93 14.76
C ASP A 82 -3.61 5.38 14.86
N GLU A 83 -2.60 4.76 14.26
CA GLU A 83 -2.24 3.36 14.52
C GLU A 83 -1.90 3.11 16.01
N VAL A 84 -1.53 4.15 16.74
CA VAL A 84 -1.20 4.10 18.16
C VAL A 84 -1.98 5.14 18.95
N PRO A 85 -2.32 4.84 20.23
CA PRO A 85 -2.97 5.81 21.12
C PRO A 85 -2.14 7.09 21.27
N GLU A 86 -2.81 8.18 21.60
CA GLU A 86 -2.13 9.43 21.97
C GLU A 86 -1.09 9.22 23.07
N GLY A 87 -0.01 9.98 23.01
CA GLY A 87 1.08 9.96 23.98
C GLY A 87 2.44 9.80 23.33
N ARG A 88 3.43 9.48 24.14
CA ARG A 88 4.84 9.41 23.73
C ARG A 88 5.11 8.51 22.51
N THR A 89 4.42 7.37 22.44
CA THR A 89 4.60 6.44 21.31
C THR A 89 4.16 7.05 19.98
N ARG A 90 3.08 7.84 19.99
CA ARG A 90 2.60 8.58 18.81
C ARG A 90 3.59 9.68 18.40
N ASP A 91 4.17 10.39 19.38
CA ASP A 91 5.20 11.38 19.11
C ASP A 91 6.48 10.75 18.54
N ASP A 92 6.87 9.60 19.04
CA ASP A 92 8.00 8.82 18.50
C ASP A 92 7.72 8.30 17.08
N LEU A 93 6.49 7.88 16.78
CA LEU A 93 6.08 7.51 15.42
C LEU A 93 6.10 8.72 14.48
N ALA A 94 5.65 9.88 14.94
CA ALA A 94 5.72 11.13 14.18
C ALA A 94 7.19 11.52 13.88
N LEU A 95 8.09 11.33 14.84
CA LEU A 95 9.52 11.57 14.65
C LEU A 95 10.13 10.64 13.59
N VAL A 96 9.78 9.35 13.60
CA VAL A 96 10.23 8.40 12.58
C VAL A 96 9.67 8.80 11.20
N THR A 97 8.39 9.17 11.13
CA THR A 97 7.74 9.63 9.90
C THR A 97 8.39 10.89 9.34
N GLU A 98 8.70 11.86 10.22
CA GLU A 98 9.44 13.06 9.86
C GLU A 98 10.77 12.73 9.19
N GLU A 99 11.53 11.81 9.79
CA GLU A 99 12.83 11.42 9.25
C GLU A 99 12.69 10.63 7.93
N VAL A 100 11.70 9.77 7.78
CA VAL A 100 11.40 9.09 6.51
C VAL A 100 11.18 10.10 5.38
N LEU A 101 10.42 11.16 5.64
CA LEU A 101 10.16 12.22 4.66
C LEU A 101 11.43 13.03 4.34
N LYS A 102 12.21 13.41 5.36
CA LYS A 102 13.49 14.12 5.19
C LYS A 102 14.48 13.31 4.36
N GLN A 103 14.64 12.05 4.67
CA GLN A 103 15.55 11.16 3.93
C GLN A 103 15.06 10.88 2.50
N ARG A 104 13.76 10.85 2.26
CA ARG A 104 13.21 10.78 0.89
C ARG A 104 13.48 12.06 0.11
N ILE A 105 13.34 13.22 0.73
CA ILE A 105 13.70 14.52 0.12
C ILE A 105 15.17 14.55 -0.28
N GLN A 106 16.06 14.05 0.58
CA GLN A 106 17.48 13.94 0.31
C GLN A 106 17.80 12.95 -0.81
N GLY A 107 17.20 11.76 -0.77
CA GLY A 107 17.48 10.66 -1.69
C GLY A 107 18.62 9.76 -1.22
N VAL A 108 19.15 8.96 -2.14
CA VAL A 108 20.27 8.03 -1.91
C VAL A 108 21.38 8.34 -2.92
N LYS A 109 22.63 8.28 -2.49
CA LYS A 109 23.77 8.42 -3.40
C LYS A 109 23.98 7.16 -4.23
N ASN A 110 24.12 7.34 -5.54
CA ASN A 110 24.57 6.26 -6.42
C ASN A 110 26.11 6.11 -6.37
N GLU A 111 26.63 5.15 -7.13
CA GLU A 111 28.07 4.87 -7.22
C GLU A 111 28.91 6.08 -7.67
N LYS A 112 28.32 7.01 -8.44
CA LYS A 112 28.95 8.24 -8.90
C LYS A 112 28.83 9.40 -7.90
N GLY A 113 28.30 9.15 -6.70
CA GLY A 113 28.09 10.16 -5.66
C GLY A 113 26.92 11.10 -5.92
N VAL A 114 26.09 10.85 -6.94
CA VAL A 114 24.91 11.65 -7.29
C VAL A 114 23.71 11.20 -6.46
N TRP A 115 22.98 12.19 -5.90
CA TRP A 115 21.74 11.93 -5.17
C TRP A 115 20.60 11.58 -6.14
N ILE A 116 20.04 10.37 -5.98
CA ILE A 116 18.92 9.87 -6.77
C ILE A 116 17.69 9.67 -5.89
N THR A 117 16.51 9.70 -6.51
CA THR A 117 15.25 9.37 -5.83
C THR A 117 15.01 7.87 -5.92
N PRO A 118 14.94 7.13 -4.81
CA PRO A 118 14.60 5.72 -4.84
C PRO A 118 13.13 5.54 -5.23
N ALA A 119 12.85 4.56 -6.10
CA ALA A 119 11.48 4.20 -6.46
C ALA A 119 10.74 3.53 -5.28
N PHE A 120 11.47 2.78 -4.47
CA PHE A 120 10.97 2.08 -3.29
C PHE A 120 11.80 2.42 -2.03
N PRO A 121 11.21 2.27 -0.83
CA PRO A 121 9.82 1.90 -0.56
C PRO A 121 8.84 2.95 -1.06
N LYS A 122 7.62 2.55 -1.46
CA LYS A 122 6.52 3.48 -1.64
C LYS A 122 6.15 4.09 -0.31
N LEU A 123 5.88 5.39 -0.31
CA LEU A 123 5.45 6.11 0.88
C LEU A 123 3.97 6.46 0.75
N ILE A 124 3.19 6.12 1.76
CA ILE A 124 1.79 6.51 1.89
C ILE A 124 1.64 7.29 3.18
N TYR A 125 1.09 8.49 3.09
CA TYR A 125 0.84 9.38 4.22
C TYR A 125 -0.66 9.48 4.48
N VAL A 126 -1.08 9.20 5.71
CA VAL A 126 -2.48 9.28 6.09
C VAL A 126 -2.79 10.69 6.58
N LEU A 127 -3.84 11.27 6.01
CA LEU A 127 -4.41 12.56 6.44
C LEU A 127 -5.41 12.30 7.55
N GLU A 128 -5.10 12.77 8.75
CA GLU A 128 -5.80 12.58 10.00
C GLU A 128 -6.25 13.93 10.58
N GLU A 129 -7.22 13.96 11.48
CA GLU A 129 -7.77 15.21 12.04
C GLU A 129 -6.70 16.04 12.76
N ASP A 130 -5.69 15.42 13.35
CA ASP A 130 -4.61 16.07 14.08
C ASP A 130 -3.41 16.49 13.23
N ASN A 131 -3.47 16.26 11.91
CA ASN A 131 -2.40 16.66 10.98
C ASN A 131 -2.86 17.45 9.75
N ILE A 132 -4.17 17.56 9.46
CA ILE A 132 -4.68 18.23 8.25
C ILE A 132 -5.02 19.71 8.42
N ARG A 133 -5.05 20.24 9.63
CA ARG A 133 -5.44 21.62 9.91
C ARG A 133 -4.24 22.42 10.40
N GLU A 134 -4.12 23.64 9.93
CA GLU A 134 -3.14 24.58 10.46
C GLU A 134 -3.32 24.74 11.98
N GLY A 135 -2.18 24.65 12.69
CA GLY A 135 -2.18 24.69 14.16
C GLY A 135 -2.49 23.36 14.85
N SER A 136 -2.85 22.31 14.13
CA SER A 136 -2.97 20.97 14.73
C SER A 136 -1.59 20.40 15.11
N LYS A 137 -1.59 19.44 16.02
CA LYS A 137 -0.36 18.93 16.66
C LYS A 137 0.71 18.47 15.65
N TYR A 138 0.29 17.84 14.56
CA TYR A 138 1.21 17.27 13.56
C TYR A 138 1.10 17.98 12.20
N TRP A 139 0.59 19.21 12.15
CA TRP A 139 0.49 19.99 10.92
C TRP A 139 1.82 20.18 10.20
N GLU A 140 2.90 20.42 10.94
CA GLU A 140 4.25 20.57 10.36
C GLU A 140 4.73 19.32 9.62
N LEU A 141 4.28 18.13 10.07
CA LEU A 141 4.58 16.88 9.40
C LEU A 141 3.87 16.81 8.03
N THR A 142 2.63 17.25 7.94
CA THR A 142 1.89 17.33 6.66
C THR A 142 2.52 18.35 5.70
N LYS A 143 2.98 19.49 6.21
CA LYS A 143 3.75 20.43 5.38
C LYS A 143 5.02 19.81 4.83
N LEU A 144 5.76 19.08 5.64
CA LEU A 144 6.94 18.34 5.21
C LEU A 144 6.60 17.26 4.17
N ALA A 145 5.48 16.55 4.34
CA ALA A 145 4.99 15.60 3.35
C ALA A 145 4.69 16.29 2.02
N ALA A 146 4.03 17.45 2.03
CA ALA A 146 3.78 18.25 0.83
C ALA A 146 5.06 18.73 0.15
N GLN A 147 6.07 19.16 0.92
CA GLN A 147 7.40 19.51 0.38
C GLN A 147 8.08 18.30 -0.26
N CYS A 148 7.95 17.12 0.36
CA CYS A 148 8.45 15.88 -0.21
C CYS A 148 7.76 15.57 -1.54
N THR A 149 6.44 15.71 -1.61
CA THR A 149 5.67 15.51 -2.84
C THR A 149 6.08 16.47 -3.94
N ALA A 150 6.23 17.76 -3.62
CA ALA A 150 6.66 18.77 -4.58
C ALA A 150 8.04 18.47 -5.19
N LYS A 151 8.94 17.86 -4.43
CA LYS A 151 10.30 17.54 -4.85
C LYS A 151 10.47 16.14 -5.45
N ARG A 152 9.70 15.17 -4.98
CA ARG A 152 9.90 13.72 -5.26
C ARG A 152 8.67 12.99 -5.75
N MET A 153 7.52 13.65 -5.88
CA MET A 153 6.23 13.10 -6.29
C MET A 153 5.74 11.95 -5.37
N VAL A 154 6.19 11.93 -4.14
CA VAL A 154 5.79 11.03 -3.05
C VAL A 154 5.80 11.80 -1.74
N PRO A 155 4.99 11.42 -0.73
CA PRO A 155 4.12 10.23 -0.61
C PRO A 155 2.81 10.35 -1.39
N ASP A 156 2.13 9.20 -1.57
CA ASP A 156 0.70 9.17 -1.89
C ASP A 156 -0.11 9.47 -0.62
N TYR A 157 -1.30 10.08 -0.75
CA TYR A 157 -2.12 10.49 0.37
C TYR A 157 -3.39 9.65 0.48
N ILE A 158 -3.76 9.29 1.70
CA ILE A 158 -5.01 8.60 2.04
C ILE A 158 -5.74 9.41 3.10
N SER A 159 -7.03 9.67 2.88
CA SER A 159 -7.89 10.26 3.91
C SER A 159 -8.36 9.17 4.87
N GLU A 160 -7.98 9.28 6.14
CA GLU A 160 -8.46 8.40 7.20
C GLU A 160 -9.98 8.38 7.28
N LYS A 161 -10.61 9.57 7.28
CA LYS A 161 -12.06 9.73 7.34
C LYS A 161 -12.79 8.96 6.24
N ILE A 162 -12.28 9.03 5.01
CA ILE A 162 -12.87 8.31 3.87
C ILE A 162 -12.60 6.80 3.99
N MET A 163 -11.39 6.41 4.39
CA MET A 163 -11.07 5.00 4.61
C MET A 163 -11.97 4.38 5.69
N LYS A 164 -12.10 5.03 6.84
CA LYS A 164 -12.98 4.56 7.93
C LYS A 164 -14.44 4.45 7.46
N LYS A 165 -14.92 5.39 6.64
CA LYS A 165 -16.27 5.33 6.05
C LYS A 165 -16.47 4.14 5.10
N LEU A 166 -15.48 3.82 4.27
CA LEU A 166 -15.56 2.78 3.23
C LEU A 166 -15.15 1.39 3.72
N LYS A 167 -14.50 1.28 4.87
CA LYS A 167 -13.86 0.07 5.37
C LYS A 167 -14.27 -0.26 6.83
N ASP A 168 -15.56 -0.11 7.13
CA ASP A 168 -16.17 -0.48 8.42
C ASP A 168 -15.41 0.09 9.64
N GLY A 169 -15.09 1.38 9.59
CA GLY A 169 -14.38 2.07 10.66
C GLY A 169 -12.86 1.84 10.69
N ASN A 170 -12.28 1.20 9.67
CA ASN A 170 -10.87 0.83 9.68
C ASN A 170 -10.05 1.65 8.67
N CYS A 171 -8.77 1.90 9.01
CA CYS A 171 -7.77 2.45 8.12
C CYS A 171 -6.56 1.51 8.08
N TYR A 172 -6.19 1.05 6.90
CA TYR A 172 -5.11 0.09 6.69
C TYR A 172 -4.43 0.27 5.34
N PRO A 173 -3.18 -0.20 5.17
CA PRO A 173 -2.43 0.01 3.94
C PRO A 173 -3.01 -0.76 2.75
N CYS A 174 -2.81 -0.20 1.55
CA CYS A 174 -3.00 -0.94 0.32
C CYS A 174 -1.87 -1.94 0.10
N MET A 175 -2.14 -2.96 -0.69
CA MET A 175 -1.11 -3.87 -1.22
C MET A 175 -0.50 -3.28 -2.48
N GLY A 176 0.83 -3.28 -2.55
CA GLY A 176 1.55 -2.70 -3.66
C GLY A 176 1.17 -1.23 -3.85
N CYS A 177 0.74 -0.87 -5.05
CA CYS A 177 0.53 0.53 -5.39
C CYS A 177 -0.82 1.09 -4.95
N ARG A 178 -1.94 0.35 -5.13
CA ARG A 178 -3.31 0.88 -4.92
C ARG A 178 -4.36 -0.19 -4.66
N SER A 179 -3.99 -1.45 -4.48
CA SER A 179 -4.94 -2.53 -4.25
C SER A 179 -5.27 -2.64 -2.76
N PHE A 180 -6.50 -2.33 -2.41
CA PHE A 180 -6.99 -2.56 -1.04
C PHE A 180 -7.68 -3.91 -0.96
N LEU A 181 -7.28 -4.71 0.02
CA LEU A 181 -8.02 -5.92 0.35
C LEU A 181 -9.41 -5.54 0.88
N THR A 182 -10.35 -6.45 0.74
CA THR A 182 -11.67 -6.34 1.38
C THR A 182 -11.53 -6.41 2.90
N VAL A 183 -12.52 -5.92 3.64
CA VAL A 183 -12.54 -6.07 5.10
C VAL A 183 -12.75 -7.55 5.42
N TYR A 184 -11.89 -8.09 6.27
CA TYR A 184 -12.00 -9.46 6.77
C TYR A 184 -12.00 -9.47 8.29
N LYS A 185 -12.87 -10.28 8.89
CA LYS A 185 -12.94 -10.51 10.32
C LYS A 185 -12.51 -11.93 10.64
N ASP A 186 -11.72 -12.07 11.70
CA ASP A 186 -11.28 -13.38 12.18
C ASP A 186 -12.41 -14.14 12.92
N GLU A 187 -12.10 -15.33 13.45
CA GLU A 187 -13.01 -16.18 14.20
C GLU A 187 -13.63 -15.51 15.45
N ASN A 188 -13.02 -14.41 15.91
CA ASN A 188 -13.49 -13.62 17.06
C ASN A 188 -14.19 -12.32 16.63
N ASP A 189 -14.64 -12.23 15.38
CA ASP A 189 -15.24 -11.03 14.76
C ASP A 189 -14.34 -9.78 14.80
N LYS A 190 -13.01 -9.98 14.91
CA LYS A 190 -12.04 -8.88 14.93
C LYS A 190 -11.49 -8.62 13.54
N PRO A 191 -11.41 -7.36 13.12
CA PRO A 191 -10.80 -7.01 11.84
C PRO A 191 -9.34 -7.47 11.77
N LYS A 192 -8.97 -8.10 10.66
CA LYS A 192 -7.60 -8.56 10.42
C LYS A 192 -7.06 -8.00 9.12
N PHE A 193 -5.99 -7.21 9.20
CA PHE A 193 -5.39 -6.51 8.07
C PHE A 193 -4.00 -7.03 7.69
N TYR A 194 -3.35 -7.80 8.54
CA TYR A 194 -2.01 -8.37 8.34
C TYR A 194 -2.08 -9.86 7.97
N GLY A 195 -1.03 -10.35 7.31
CA GLY A 195 -0.92 -11.75 6.91
C GLY A 195 -1.94 -12.17 5.84
N ARG A 196 -2.54 -11.21 5.14
CA ARG A 196 -3.49 -11.43 4.05
C ARG A 196 -2.80 -11.18 2.71
N PHE A 197 -3.39 -11.65 1.63
CA PHE A 197 -2.78 -11.55 0.29
C PHE A 197 -3.83 -11.46 -0.81
N ASN A 198 -3.36 -11.07 -2.01
CA ASN A 198 -4.14 -11.11 -3.23
C ASN A 198 -3.71 -12.32 -4.06
N GLN A 199 -4.67 -13.09 -4.55
CA GLN A 199 -4.42 -14.30 -5.35
C GLN A 199 -3.97 -13.98 -6.77
N GLY A 200 -4.26 -12.75 -7.25
CA GLY A 200 -3.85 -12.27 -8.56
C GLY A 200 -4.78 -11.22 -9.13
N VAL A 201 -4.33 -10.62 -10.22
CA VAL A 201 -5.05 -9.56 -10.95
C VAL A 201 -5.18 -9.96 -12.42
N VAL A 202 -6.35 -9.72 -13.01
CA VAL A 202 -6.57 -9.73 -14.46
C VAL A 202 -7.14 -8.37 -14.83
N THR A 203 -6.55 -7.70 -15.83
CA THR A 203 -6.93 -6.34 -16.19
C THR A 203 -7.79 -6.33 -17.46
N LEU A 204 -8.97 -5.74 -17.33
CA LEU A 204 -9.89 -5.45 -18.42
C LEU A 204 -9.41 -4.23 -19.20
N ASN A 205 -9.35 -4.35 -20.53
CA ASN A 205 -9.07 -3.24 -21.43
C ASN A 205 -10.39 -2.57 -21.87
N LEU A 206 -10.77 -1.48 -21.20
CA LEU A 206 -11.98 -0.75 -21.55
C LEU A 206 -11.91 -0.07 -22.93
N VAL A 207 -10.71 0.22 -23.41
CA VAL A 207 -10.52 0.79 -24.76
C VAL A 207 -10.85 -0.25 -25.83
N ASP A 208 -10.45 -1.51 -25.65
CA ASP A 208 -10.83 -2.61 -26.53
C ASP A 208 -12.35 -2.76 -26.62
N VAL A 209 -13.03 -2.76 -25.47
CA VAL A 209 -14.51 -2.84 -25.41
C VAL A 209 -15.16 -1.69 -26.19
N ALA A 210 -14.71 -0.46 -25.96
CA ALA A 210 -15.23 0.72 -26.63
C ALA A 210 -14.99 0.70 -28.15
N CYS A 211 -13.76 0.44 -28.59
CA CYS A 211 -13.41 0.38 -30.00
C CYS A 211 -14.16 -0.73 -30.74
N SER A 212 -14.26 -1.91 -30.12
CA SER A 212 -14.97 -3.06 -30.70
C SER A 212 -16.48 -2.84 -30.81
N SER A 213 -17.06 -1.96 -29.98
CA SER A 213 -18.48 -1.60 -30.05
C SER A 213 -18.81 -0.69 -31.23
N GLY A 214 -17.84 0.06 -31.77
CA GLY A 214 -18.06 1.03 -32.84
C GLY A 214 -18.97 2.19 -32.43
N LYS A 215 -18.98 2.58 -31.14
CA LYS A 215 -19.85 3.60 -30.49
C LYS A 215 -21.31 3.18 -30.30
N ASP A 216 -21.67 1.96 -30.64
CA ASP A 216 -22.97 1.39 -30.32
C ASP A 216 -23.03 1.03 -28.83
N VAL A 217 -23.95 1.62 -28.08
CA VAL A 217 -24.07 1.47 -26.63
C VAL A 217 -24.54 0.08 -26.26
N ASP A 218 -25.50 -0.51 -26.94
CA ASP A 218 -25.98 -1.85 -26.62
C ASP A 218 -24.91 -2.91 -26.90
N LYS A 219 -24.19 -2.73 -28.00
CA LYS A 219 -23.03 -3.57 -28.34
C LYS A 219 -21.88 -3.40 -27.34
N PHE A 220 -21.67 -2.20 -26.79
CA PHE A 220 -20.69 -1.94 -25.76
C PHE A 220 -20.93 -2.81 -24.53
N TRP A 221 -22.14 -2.79 -23.99
CA TRP A 221 -22.48 -3.57 -22.80
C TRP A 221 -22.37 -5.07 -23.06
N LYS A 222 -22.81 -5.54 -24.21
CA LYS A 222 -22.67 -6.96 -24.60
C LYS A 222 -21.20 -7.40 -24.66
N ILE A 223 -20.34 -6.61 -25.30
CA ILE A 223 -18.90 -6.91 -25.38
C ILE A 223 -18.25 -6.82 -23.99
N LEU A 224 -18.68 -5.85 -23.17
CA LEU A 224 -18.20 -5.74 -21.78
C LEU A 224 -18.49 -7.03 -21.01
N ASP A 225 -19.69 -7.58 -21.10
CA ASP A 225 -20.06 -8.85 -20.47
C ASP A 225 -19.21 -10.01 -20.96
N GLU A 226 -18.98 -10.13 -22.27
CA GLU A 226 -18.12 -11.17 -22.84
C GLU A 226 -16.68 -11.06 -22.31
N ARG A 227 -16.14 -9.85 -22.19
CA ARG A 227 -14.79 -9.61 -21.65
C ARG A 227 -14.72 -9.86 -20.15
N LEU A 228 -15.79 -9.52 -19.41
CA LEU A 228 -15.89 -9.82 -17.96
C LEU A 228 -15.94 -11.32 -17.70
N ASP A 229 -16.67 -12.11 -18.49
CA ASP A 229 -16.63 -13.57 -18.39
C ASP A 229 -15.22 -14.12 -18.61
N LEU A 230 -14.50 -13.64 -19.62
CA LEU A 230 -13.11 -14.02 -19.84
C LEU A 230 -12.21 -13.65 -18.65
N CYS A 231 -12.38 -12.46 -18.08
CA CYS A 231 -11.65 -12.02 -16.90
C CYS A 231 -11.94 -12.93 -15.71
N LYS A 232 -13.22 -13.26 -15.45
CA LYS A 232 -13.63 -14.19 -14.40
C LYS A 232 -12.96 -15.55 -14.56
N ARG A 233 -13.04 -16.13 -15.76
CA ARG A 233 -12.43 -17.43 -16.05
C ARG A 233 -10.91 -17.41 -15.82
N ALA A 234 -10.22 -16.35 -16.26
CA ALA A 234 -8.78 -16.20 -16.05
C ALA A 234 -8.41 -16.05 -14.57
N LEU A 235 -9.20 -15.29 -13.79
CA LEU A 235 -9.05 -15.16 -12.35
C LEU A 235 -9.27 -16.51 -11.65
N MET A 236 -10.31 -17.24 -12.02
CA MET A 236 -10.60 -18.56 -11.47
C MET A 236 -9.51 -19.60 -11.81
N CYS A 237 -8.87 -19.53 -12.99
CA CYS A 237 -7.70 -20.35 -13.29
C CYS A 237 -6.56 -20.12 -12.29
N ARG A 238 -6.31 -18.87 -11.88
CA ARG A 238 -5.31 -18.55 -10.85
C ARG A 238 -5.71 -19.13 -9.49
N HIS A 239 -6.96 -18.97 -9.10
CA HIS A 239 -7.51 -19.53 -7.86
C HIS A 239 -7.35 -21.05 -7.83
N TYR A 240 -7.77 -21.76 -8.87
CA TYR A 240 -7.67 -23.22 -8.95
C TYR A 240 -6.22 -23.70 -8.93
N ARG A 241 -5.28 -22.91 -9.47
CA ARG A 241 -3.85 -23.23 -9.42
C ARG A 241 -3.28 -23.20 -8.01
N LEU A 242 -3.84 -22.35 -7.12
CA LEU A 242 -3.44 -22.25 -5.71
C LEU A 242 -4.09 -23.34 -4.86
N LYS A 243 -5.27 -23.81 -5.23
CA LYS A 243 -6.01 -24.83 -4.48
C LYS A 243 -5.21 -26.13 -4.35
N GLY A 244 -5.21 -26.71 -3.15
CA GLY A 244 -4.46 -27.91 -2.83
C GLY A 244 -2.95 -27.69 -2.63
N THR A 245 -2.47 -26.45 -2.69
CA THR A 245 -1.04 -26.16 -2.45
C THR A 245 -0.69 -26.42 -0.98
N PRO A 246 0.31 -27.30 -0.70
CA PRO A 246 0.73 -27.53 0.68
C PRO A 246 1.59 -26.38 1.20
N SER A 247 1.52 -26.12 2.50
CA SER A 247 2.27 -25.06 3.18
C SER A 247 3.80 -25.20 3.04
N ASP A 248 4.27 -26.38 2.72
CA ASP A 248 5.69 -26.71 2.52
C ASP A 248 6.28 -26.08 1.25
N VAL A 249 5.46 -25.68 0.28
CA VAL A 249 5.91 -25.04 -0.95
C VAL A 249 6.61 -23.69 -0.69
N ALA A 250 6.13 -22.96 0.33
CA ALA A 250 6.73 -21.70 0.76
C ALA A 250 6.61 -21.53 2.28
N PRO A 251 7.44 -22.19 3.09
CA PRO A 251 7.32 -22.22 4.53
C PRO A 251 7.36 -20.84 5.18
N ILE A 252 8.17 -19.92 4.67
CA ILE A 252 8.25 -18.54 5.17
C ILE A 252 6.89 -17.85 5.06
N LEU A 253 6.16 -18.04 3.97
CA LEU A 253 4.84 -17.44 3.76
C LEU A 253 3.77 -18.12 4.62
N TRP A 254 3.73 -19.44 4.59
CA TRP A 254 2.57 -20.19 5.07
C TRP A 254 2.71 -20.76 6.49
N GLN A 255 3.94 -21.07 6.94
CA GLN A 255 4.19 -21.70 8.24
C GLN A 255 4.80 -20.73 9.25
N ASN A 256 5.72 -19.85 8.82
CA ASN A 256 6.52 -19.00 9.72
C ASN A 256 5.92 -17.62 9.98
N GLY A 257 4.74 -17.33 9.45
CA GLY A 257 3.92 -16.19 9.83
C GLY A 257 4.05 -14.94 8.97
N ALA A 258 4.69 -15.00 7.79
CA ALA A 258 4.64 -13.88 6.86
C ALA A 258 3.21 -13.62 6.38
N LEU A 259 2.48 -14.67 5.99
CA LEU A 259 1.05 -14.62 5.64
C LEU A 259 0.19 -15.44 6.60
N ALA A 260 0.63 -16.62 7.00
CA ALA A 260 -0.12 -17.52 7.86
C ALA A 260 0.81 -18.32 8.80
N ARG A 261 0.23 -19.11 9.71
CA ARG A 261 0.92 -20.05 10.60
C ARG A 261 0.26 -21.42 10.49
N LEU A 262 0.30 -22.00 9.29
CA LEU A 262 -0.19 -23.34 9.01
C LEU A 262 0.79 -24.39 9.52
N LYS A 263 0.29 -25.57 9.81
CA LYS A 263 1.14 -26.72 10.13
C LYS A 263 1.83 -27.23 8.85
N LYS A 264 2.95 -27.92 9.03
CA LYS A 264 3.63 -28.60 7.92
C LYS A 264 2.68 -29.58 7.23
N GLY A 265 2.63 -29.58 5.89
CA GLY A 265 1.76 -30.42 5.08
C GLY A 265 0.29 -29.97 5.01
N GLU A 266 -0.14 -28.97 5.79
CA GLU A 266 -1.49 -28.40 5.71
C GLU A 266 -1.64 -27.60 4.41
N THR A 267 -2.79 -27.74 3.72
CA THR A 267 -3.05 -26.97 2.50
C THR A 267 -3.46 -25.53 2.83
N ILE A 268 -3.20 -24.62 1.87
CA ILE A 268 -3.57 -23.20 2.01
C ILE A 268 -5.05 -22.93 1.70
N ASP A 269 -5.84 -23.94 1.41
CA ASP A 269 -7.21 -23.81 0.89
C ASP A 269 -8.10 -22.93 1.76
N LYS A 270 -8.02 -23.07 3.10
CA LYS A 270 -8.80 -22.24 4.02
C LYS A 270 -8.48 -20.73 3.93
N LEU A 271 -7.33 -20.36 3.33
CA LEU A 271 -6.92 -18.98 3.14
C LEU A 271 -7.40 -18.40 1.79
N LEU A 272 -7.97 -19.23 0.92
CA LEU A 272 -8.40 -18.83 -0.41
C LEU A 272 -9.87 -18.36 -0.46
N TYR A 273 -10.65 -18.64 0.58
CA TYR A 273 -12.08 -18.37 0.67
C TYR A 273 -12.45 -17.46 1.85
N GLY A 274 -13.72 -17.07 1.90
CA GLY A 274 -14.30 -16.34 3.03
C GLY A 274 -13.68 -14.97 3.30
N GLY A 275 -13.07 -14.35 2.29
CA GLY A 275 -12.46 -13.01 2.40
C GLY A 275 -11.07 -12.96 3.05
N TYR A 276 -10.47 -14.08 3.46
CA TYR A 276 -9.10 -14.05 3.99
C TYR A 276 -8.10 -13.53 2.97
N SER A 277 -8.21 -13.96 1.72
CA SER A 277 -7.53 -13.39 0.57
C SER A 277 -8.53 -12.80 -0.41
N THR A 278 -8.09 -11.91 -1.27
CA THR A 278 -8.88 -11.34 -2.36
C THR A 278 -8.32 -11.77 -3.71
N ILE A 279 -9.15 -11.64 -4.74
CA ILE A 279 -8.72 -11.68 -6.12
C ILE A 279 -9.20 -10.40 -6.81
N SER A 280 -8.43 -9.83 -7.73
CA SER A 280 -8.73 -8.48 -8.23
C SER A 280 -9.07 -8.46 -9.71
N LEU A 281 -10.21 -7.86 -10.03
CA LEU A 281 -10.51 -7.39 -11.37
C LEU A 281 -9.85 -6.02 -11.57
N GLY A 282 -8.82 -5.96 -12.40
CA GLY A 282 -8.21 -4.71 -12.82
C GLY A 282 -8.98 -4.08 -13.97
N TYR A 283 -8.92 -2.76 -14.12
CA TYR A 283 -9.38 -2.06 -15.31
C TYR A 283 -8.39 -0.98 -15.72
N ALA A 284 -8.38 -0.65 -17.00
CA ALA A 284 -7.59 0.44 -17.57
C ALA A 284 -8.31 1.08 -18.75
N GLY A 285 -8.04 2.35 -19.02
CA GLY A 285 -8.53 3.06 -20.18
C GLY A 285 -9.94 3.64 -20.04
N LEU A 286 -10.42 3.92 -18.82
CA LEU A 286 -11.76 4.50 -18.60
C LEU A 286 -11.92 5.88 -19.26
N CYS A 287 -10.88 6.72 -19.22
CA CYS A 287 -10.89 8.05 -19.85
C CYS A 287 -11.04 7.93 -21.37
N GLU A 288 -10.23 7.10 -21.99
CA GLU A 288 -10.21 6.85 -23.44
C GLU A 288 -11.51 6.19 -23.90
N CYS A 289 -12.00 5.22 -23.14
CA CYS A 289 -13.30 4.58 -23.36
C CYS A 289 -14.43 5.62 -23.38
N THR A 290 -14.48 6.48 -22.36
CA THR A 290 -15.49 7.53 -22.26
C THR A 290 -15.40 8.52 -23.41
N ARG A 291 -14.19 8.96 -23.76
CA ARG A 291 -13.99 9.86 -24.91
C ARG A 291 -14.43 9.25 -26.23
N TYR A 292 -14.14 7.97 -26.43
CA TYR A 292 -14.56 7.28 -27.64
C TYR A 292 -16.08 7.15 -27.73
N MET A 293 -16.73 6.73 -26.64
CA MET A 293 -18.17 6.48 -26.60
C MET A 293 -19.01 7.76 -26.57
N LYS A 294 -18.60 8.79 -25.83
CA LYS A 294 -19.39 10.00 -25.56
C LYS A 294 -18.83 11.27 -26.23
N GLY A 295 -17.62 11.23 -26.78
CA GLY A 295 -16.95 12.40 -27.36
C GLY A 295 -16.38 13.40 -26.37
N VAL A 296 -16.55 13.17 -25.05
CA VAL A 296 -16.11 14.05 -23.96
C VAL A 296 -15.32 13.25 -22.90
N SER A 297 -14.55 13.95 -22.10
CA SER A 297 -13.79 13.31 -21.01
C SER A 297 -14.72 12.81 -19.88
N HIS A 298 -14.28 11.81 -19.15
CA HIS A 298 -14.94 11.33 -17.92
C HIS A 298 -15.04 12.38 -16.80
N THR A 299 -14.40 13.54 -16.95
CA THR A 299 -14.47 14.70 -16.04
C THR A 299 -15.41 15.80 -16.53
N GLN A 300 -16.11 15.58 -17.62
CA GLN A 300 -17.07 16.52 -18.22
C GLN A 300 -18.50 15.98 -18.14
N PRO A 301 -19.51 16.87 -18.11
CA PRO A 301 -20.92 16.43 -18.14
C PRO A 301 -21.20 15.46 -19.28
N GLY A 302 -22.03 14.45 -19.06
CA GLY A 302 -22.32 13.37 -20.01
C GLY A 302 -21.25 12.28 -20.06
N GLY A 303 -19.98 12.63 -19.86
CA GLY A 303 -18.87 11.68 -19.71
C GLY A 303 -18.77 11.13 -18.29
N THR A 304 -18.97 11.98 -17.29
CA THR A 304 -18.92 11.56 -15.87
C THR A 304 -20.00 10.52 -15.57
N GLU A 305 -21.22 10.74 -16.04
CA GLU A 305 -22.35 9.83 -15.82
C GLU A 305 -22.06 8.45 -16.43
N PHE A 306 -21.61 8.41 -17.68
CA PHE A 306 -21.25 7.15 -18.34
C PHE A 306 -20.08 6.44 -17.65
N ALA A 307 -19.06 7.18 -17.25
CA ALA A 307 -17.92 6.61 -16.54
C ALA A 307 -18.34 6.01 -15.20
N LEU A 308 -19.22 6.69 -14.45
CA LEU A 308 -19.76 6.17 -13.18
C LEU A 308 -20.63 4.94 -13.42
N GLU A 309 -21.45 4.92 -14.46
CA GLU A 309 -22.26 3.75 -14.85
C GLU A 309 -21.37 2.52 -15.08
N VAL A 310 -20.29 2.68 -15.85
CA VAL A 310 -19.31 1.61 -16.08
C VAL A 310 -18.68 1.16 -14.75
N MET A 311 -18.26 2.09 -13.89
CA MET A 311 -17.63 1.75 -12.60
C MET A 311 -18.61 1.03 -11.65
N HIS A 312 -19.87 1.44 -11.59
CA HIS A 312 -20.90 0.74 -10.82
C HIS A 312 -21.12 -0.67 -11.36
N TYR A 313 -21.22 -0.83 -12.67
CA TYR A 313 -21.38 -2.13 -13.31
C TYR A 313 -20.23 -3.09 -12.96
N LEU A 314 -18.98 -2.63 -13.03
CA LEU A 314 -17.81 -3.43 -12.65
C LEU A 314 -17.83 -3.80 -11.17
N THR A 315 -18.23 -2.85 -10.32
CA THR A 315 -18.31 -3.08 -8.86
C THR A 315 -19.36 -4.13 -8.51
N ASP A 316 -20.55 -4.02 -9.11
CA ASP A 316 -21.64 -4.95 -8.86
C ASP A 316 -21.35 -6.34 -9.43
N THR A 317 -20.64 -6.40 -10.55
CA THR A 317 -20.12 -7.66 -11.10
C THR A 317 -19.16 -8.34 -10.14
N CYS A 318 -18.24 -7.60 -9.51
CA CYS A 318 -17.34 -8.15 -8.49
C CYS A 318 -18.12 -8.68 -7.27
N LYS A 319 -19.14 -7.97 -6.80
CA LYS A 319 -20.00 -8.44 -5.69
C LYS A 319 -20.72 -9.73 -6.06
N LYS A 320 -21.33 -9.78 -7.24
CA LYS A 320 -22.01 -11.00 -7.75
C LYS A 320 -21.06 -12.19 -7.78
N TRP A 321 -19.83 -12.01 -8.29
CA TRP A 321 -18.85 -13.09 -8.31
C TRP A 321 -18.44 -13.54 -6.91
N ALA A 322 -18.35 -12.62 -5.95
CA ALA A 322 -18.03 -12.94 -4.56
C ALA A 322 -19.14 -13.80 -3.93
N GLU A 323 -20.42 -13.46 -4.13
CA GLU A 323 -21.57 -14.24 -3.67
C GLU A 323 -21.61 -15.65 -4.27
N GLU A 324 -21.33 -15.77 -5.57
CA GLU A 324 -21.34 -17.06 -6.30
C GLU A 324 -20.20 -18.00 -5.90
N THR A 325 -19.05 -17.48 -5.47
CA THR A 325 -17.82 -18.27 -5.31
C THR A 325 -17.30 -18.35 -3.89
N ASN A 326 -17.82 -17.55 -2.96
CA ASN A 326 -17.27 -17.34 -1.62
C ASN A 326 -15.80 -16.87 -1.63
N ILE A 327 -15.41 -16.14 -2.70
CA ILE A 327 -14.10 -15.52 -2.85
C ILE A 327 -14.31 -14.03 -2.95
N ASP A 328 -13.59 -13.24 -2.18
CA ASP A 328 -13.70 -11.79 -2.28
C ASP A 328 -13.04 -11.25 -3.54
N PHE A 329 -13.84 -10.58 -4.36
CA PHE A 329 -13.35 -9.85 -5.54
C PHE A 329 -13.24 -8.37 -5.23
N SER A 330 -12.10 -7.77 -5.57
CA SER A 330 -11.89 -6.32 -5.48
C SER A 330 -11.76 -5.71 -6.87
N LEU A 331 -12.36 -4.53 -7.06
CA LEU A 331 -12.12 -3.73 -8.24
C LEU A 331 -10.85 -2.89 -8.06
N TYR A 332 -10.02 -2.80 -9.10
CA TYR A 332 -8.68 -2.25 -9.00
C TYR A 332 -8.30 -1.42 -10.23
N GLY A 333 -7.99 -0.15 -10.04
CA GLY A 333 -7.40 0.69 -11.09
C GLY A 333 -5.96 0.24 -11.36
N THR A 334 -5.75 -0.50 -12.44
CA THR A 334 -4.44 -1.08 -12.75
C THR A 334 -3.42 0.02 -13.05
N PRO A 335 -2.22 0.02 -12.41
CA PRO A 335 -1.13 0.88 -12.80
C PRO A 335 -0.70 0.62 -14.24
N LEU A 336 -0.48 1.68 -14.99
CA LEU A 336 -0.34 1.61 -16.44
C LEU A 336 1.08 1.31 -16.95
N GLU A 337 2.04 0.95 -16.14
CA GLU A 337 3.46 0.73 -16.50
C GLU A 337 3.65 0.10 -17.91
N SER A 338 3.82 -1.22 -18.00
CA SER A 338 3.90 -1.91 -19.30
C SER A 338 2.53 -2.25 -19.92
N THR A 339 1.45 -2.06 -19.18
CA THR A 339 0.08 -2.45 -19.59
C THR A 339 -0.39 -1.61 -20.77
N THR A 340 -0.08 -0.32 -20.81
CA THR A 340 -0.43 0.58 -21.92
C THR A 340 0.15 0.08 -23.24
N TYR A 341 1.43 -0.30 -23.25
CA TYR A 341 2.08 -0.82 -24.44
C TYR A 341 1.44 -2.13 -24.93
N LYS A 342 1.19 -3.06 -24.01
CA LYS A 342 0.54 -4.34 -24.34
C LYS A 342 -0.88 -4.14 -24.87
N PHE A 343 -1.63 -3.20 -24.30
CA PHE A 343 -3.00 -2.89 -24.77
C PHE A 343 -2.96 -2.19 -26.12
N ALA A 344 -2.04 -1.26 -26.34
CA ALA A 344 -1.86 -0.64 -27.64
C ALA A 344 -1.53 -1.67 -28.74
N LEU A 345 -0.64 -2.61 -28.45
CA LEU A 345 -0.34 -3.70 -29.38
C LEU A 345 -1.56 -4.57 -29.69
N SER A 346 -2.40 -4.86 -28.71
CA SER A 346 -3.61 -5.66 -28.93
C SER A 346 -4.63 -4.95 -29.83
N LEU A 347 -4.64 -3.62 -29.84
CA LEU A 347 -5.54 -2.81 -30.68
C LEU A 347 -5.09 -2.69 -32.14
N ILE A 348 -3.81 -2.95 -32.45
CA ILE A 348 -3.30 -2.91 -33.82
C ILE A 348 -3.97 -3.97 -34.71
N HIS A 349 -4.47 -5.05 -34.11
CA HIS A 349 -5.14 -6.15 -34.81
C HIS A 349 -6.65 -6.02 -34.88
N ILE A 350 -7.21 -4.94 -34.33
CA ILE A 350 -8.65 -4.61 -34.42
C ILE A 350 -8.88 -3.63 -35.57
#